data_b49c624ce4f72425c4b8d048b0b22c78
#
_entry.id   b49c624ce4f72425c4b8d048b0b22c78
#
_cell.length_a   1.000
_cell.length_b   1.000
_cell.length_c   1.000
_cell.angle_alpha   90.00
_cell.angle_beta   90.00
_cell.angle_gamma   90.00
#
_symmetry.space_group_name_H-M   'P 1'
#
loop_
_entity.id
_entity.type
_entity.pdbx_description
1 polymer ?
#
loop_
_entity_poly.entity_id
_entity_poly.type
_entity_poly.pdbx_seq_one_letter_code
_entity_poly.pdbx_strand_id
1 'polypeptide(L)'
;MFRKIEESGLLMFALVALLAVFGIADAGVMAADVVNPAGGGAVRVGEGTSRTNTDTDSPTLILDQIDKKVAKIRPYDVVLDTIARSIKSTSSSTGQVVRHYAIDTIDTTATVSTAVVAKTKQTELETSNNNIFASEQTINVNGVPGFKADGTTEDPEHDLQLYVIGKDSSNNPIVVTYNGGGVGRDEMPAIPVDTVLTRFGRAAAESQISTDAYSGVPTDFEQFLQKFIAQVEITDIFKKADKEVDWTFTDIEEEAIFDMKRTQNFSFWKGVKGRKKVKNAHTTKAEDVFWTEGLWTQAGKDFSFEGEITSTKMTDLMKTAFTGTNSGKRKLLIVGSSLLADMENLYVSANGGYTANVQVGSRKQAFGLEFTEYISKFGVLMVTHDQSLDDLGMSNNGFILDPDFLRKWTMGWRVTNFDLRKSAQSDSDARGLMEICGLVLKNPKAHVRITKA
;
A
#
# COMPACT_ATOMS: atom_id res chain seq x y z
N MET A 1 5.43 -3.60 50.53
CA MET A 1 4.31 -4.25 49.85
C MET A 1 4.42 -5.77 49.86
N PHE A 2 5.59 -6.39 49.87
CA PHE A 2 5.79 -7.83 49.90
C PHE A 2 5.44 -8.52 51.27
N ARG A 3 5.52 -7.80 52.40
CA ARG A 3 5.18 -8.33 53.73
C ARG A 3 3.68 -8.60 53.96
N LYS A 4 2.78 -7.94 53.24
CA LYS A 4 1.30 -8.16 53.34
C LYS A 4 0.78 -9.37 52.57
N ILE A 5 1.54 -9.87 51.62
CA ILE A 5 1.16 -11.07 50.83
C ILE A 5 1.51 -12.36 51.56
N GLU A 6 2.58 -12.37 52.34
CA GLU A 6 2.92 -13.53 53.18
C GLU A 6 1.94 -13.77 54.33
N GLU A 7 1.45 -12.71 54.97
CA GLU A 7 0.47 -12.84 56.05
C GLU A 7 -0.90 -13.34 55.56
N SER A 8 -1.32 -12.99 54.30
CA SER A 8 -2.55 -13.50 53.73
C SER A 8 -2.45 -14.97 53.30
N GLY A 9 -1.31 -15.41 52.86
CA GLY A 9 -1.01 -16.82 52.54
C GLY A 9 -1.01 -17.71 53.77
N LEU A 10 -0.40 -17.24 54.88
CA LEU A 10 -0.36 -17.97 56.14
C LEU A 10 -1.77 -18.10 56.77
N LEU A 11 -2.60 -17.06 56.68
CA LEU A 11 -3.97 -17.08 57.16
C LEU A 11 -4.86 -18.07 56.38
N MET A 12 -4.64 -18.14 55.06
CA MET A 12 -5.37 -19.10 54.22
C MET A 12 -4.93 -20.53 54.49
N PHE A 13 -3.65 -20.82 54.70
CA PHE A 13 -3.16 -22.13 55.12
C PHE A 13 -3.65 -22.51 56.51
N ALA A 14 -3.69 -21.57 57.47
CA ALA A 14 -4.25 -21.82 58.80
C ALA A 14 -5.76 -22.09 58.76
N LEU A 15 -6.51 -21.45 57.89
CA LEU A 15 -7.95 -21.68 57.70
C LEU A 15 -8.22 -23.06 57.08
N VAL A 16 -7.44 -23.49 56.10
CA VAL A 16 -7.53 -24.80 55.46
C VAL A 16 -7.10 -25.90 56.46
N ALA A 17 -6.06 -25.69 57.27
CA ALA A 17 -5.66 -26.61 58.30
C ALA A 17 -6.68 -26.70 59.44
N LEU A 18 -7.34 -25.61 59.82
CA LEU A 18 -8.39 -25.57 60.82
C LEU A 18 -9.65 -26.33 60.38
N LEU A 19 -10.02 -26.20 59.10
CA LEU A 19 -11.13 -26.94 58.49
C LEU A 19 -10.84 -28.45 58.41
N ALA A 20 -9.59 -28.86 58.21
CA ALA A 20 -9.18 -30.27 58.24
C ALA A 20 -9.23 -30.88 59.66
N VAL A 21 -8.91 -30.08 60.71
CA VAL A 21 -8.94 -30.53 62.11
C VAL A 21 -10.35 -30.70 62.62
N PHE A 22 -11.33 -29.96 62.11
CA PHE A 22 -12.75 -30.10 62.55
C PHE A 22 -13.56 -31.12 61.73
N GLY A 23 -12.92 -31.86 60.82
CA GLY A 23 -13.60 -32.89 60.03
C GLY A 23 -14.66 -32.36 59.06
N ILE A 24 -14.68 -31.03 58.84
CA ILE A 24 -15.64 -30.38 57.93
C ILE A 24 -15.15 -30.44 56.48
N ALA A 25 -13.86 -30.77 56.28
CA ALA A 25 -13.25 -30.91 54.96
C ALA A 25 -13.60 -32.21 54.22
N ASP A 26 -14.29 -33.11 54.89
CA ASP A 26 -14.73 -34.39 54.34
C ASP A 26 -16.23 -34.65 54.58
N ALA A 27 -17.02 -33.58 54.49
CA ALA A 27 -18.37 -33.78 53.99
C ALA A 27 -18.22 -34.06 52.48
N GLY A 28 -17.66 -35.22 52.14
CA GLY A 28 -17.85 -35.79 50.84
C GLY A 28 -19.35 -35.69 50.60
N VAL A 29 -19.69 -34.89 49.56
CA VAL A 29 -21.02 -34.97 49.00
C VAL A 29 -21.18 -36.44 48.69
N MET A 30 -21.94 -37.15 49.56
CA MET A 30 -22.30 -38.55 49.29
C MET A 30 -22.99 -38.47 47.94
N ALA A 31 -22.28 -38.88 46.92
CA ALA A 31 -22.86 -38.96 45.57
C ALA A 31 -24.08 -39.91 45.80
N ALA A 32 -25.27 -39.35 45.66
CA ALA A 32 -26.46 -40.14 45.75
C ALA A 32 -26.36 -41.34 44.84
N ASP A 33 -26.66 -42.50 45.31
CA ASP A 33 -26.64 -43.73 44.50
C ASP A 33 -27.54 -43.50 43.26
N VAL A 34 -26.93 -43.41 42.08
CA VAL A 34 -27.66 -43.29 40.84
C VAL A 34 -28.15 -44.68 40.45
N VAL A 35 -29.42 -44.84 40.44
CA VAL A 35 -30.06 -46.05 39.95
C VAL A 35 -30.52 -45.80 38.50
N ASN A 36 -29.99 -46.60 37.58
CA ASN A 36 -30.43 -46.59 36.21
C ASN A 36 -31.57 -47.61 35.99
N PRO A 37 -32.82 -47.13 35.83
CA PRO A 37 -33.94 -48.03 35.55
C PRO A 37 -33.81 -48.77 34.24
N ALA A 38 -34.35 -49.99 34.14
CA ALA A 38 -34.26 -50.77 32.87
C ALA A 38 -34.91 -50.11 31.68
N GLY A 39 -35.78 -49.10 31.85
CA GLY A 39 -36.39 -48.27 30.80
C GLY A 39 -35.58 -47.03 30.42
N GLY A 40 -34.37 -46.85 30.97
CA GLY A 40 -33.54 -45.66 30.75
C GLY A 40 -33.80 -44.55 31.79
N GLY A 41 -32.89 -43.56 31.81
CA GLY A 41 -32.92 -42.45 32.77
C GLY A 41 -32.04 -42.71 34.00
N ALA A 42 -31.87 -41.68 34.82
CA ALA A 42 -31.14 -41.76 36.10
C ALA A 42 -32.08 -41.35 37.24
N VAL A 43 -32.15 -42.16 38.30
CA VAL A 43 -32.94 -41.87 39.49
C VAL A 43 -32.00 -41.75 40.67
N ARG A 44 -32.10 -40.65 41.43
CA ARG A 44 -31.34 -40.41 42.64
C ARG A 44 -32.26 -40.41 43.84
N VAL A 45 -31.89 -41.12 44.87
CA VAL A 45 -32.66 -41.23 46.15
C VAL A 45 -31.97 -40.33 47.17
N GLY A 46 -32.73 -39.40 47.76
CA GLY A 46 -32.23 -38.49 48.79
C GLY A 46 -31.71 -37.14 48.25
N GLU A 47 -31.70 -36.97 46.94
CA GLU A 47 -31.35 -35.66 46.29
C GLU A 47 -32.51 -35.11 45.46
N GLY A 48 -32.71 -33.81 45.56
CA GLY A 48 -33.66 -33.11 44.65
C GLY A 48 -33.11 -32.98 43.26
N THR A 49 -33.98 -32.88 42.23
CA THR A 49 -33.59 -32.57 40.87
C THR A 49 -33.00 -31.14 40.83
N SER A 50 -31.75 -31.02 40.51
CA SER A 50 -31.02 -29.78 40.39
C SER A 50 -30.39 -29.68 39.01
N ARG A 51 -30.01 -28.46 38.58
CA ARG A 51 -29.31 -28.25 37.32
C ARG A 51 -28.03 -29.09 37.26
N THR A 52 -27.26 -29.12 38.34
CA THR A 52 -26.01 -29.88 38.40
C THR A 52 -26.22 -31.37 38.17
N ASN A 53 -27.27 -31.97 38.80
CA ASN A 53 -27.59 -33.36 38.60
C ASN A 53 -28.10 -33.63 37.18
N THR A 54 -28.92 -32.72 36.65
CA THR A 54 -29.45 -32.82 35.29
C THR A 54 -28.33 -32.71 34.25
N ASP A 55 -27.39 -31.80 34.42
CA ASP A 55 -26.25 -31.64 33.49
C ASP A 55 -25.32 -32.88 33.50
N THR A 56 -25.27 -33.63 34.66
CA THR A 56 -24.48 -34.85 34.74
C THR A 56 -25.20 -36.04 34.11
N ASP A 57 -26.49 -36.20 34.38
CA ASP A 57 -27.25 -37.39 34.02
C ASP A 57 -27.93 -37.28 32.67
N SER A 58 -28.28 -36.08 32.25
CA SER A 58 -28.93 -35.79 30.97
C SER A 58 -28.59 -34.35 30.49
N PRO A 59 -27.40 -34.12 29.97
CA PRO A 59 -26.93 -32.77 29.66
C PRO A 59 -27.75 -32.05 28.56
N THR A 60 -28.53 -32.78 27.80
CA THR A 60 -29.40 -32.23 26.76
C THR A 60 -30.81 -31.90 27.21
N LEU A 61 -31.18 -32.17 28.49
CA LEU A 61 -32.51 -31.94 29.02
C LEU A 61 -32.79 -30.45 29.28
N ILE A 62 -31.78 -29.70 29.69
CA ILE A 62 -31.88 -28.26 29.92
C ILE A 62 -31.28 -27.57 28.71
N LEU A 63 -32.11 -26.85 27.98
CA LEU A 63 -31.68 -26.04 26.83
C LEU A 63 -30.89 -24.84 27.34
N ASP A 64 -29.69 -24.66 26.82
CA ASP A 64 -28.93 -23.44 27.00
C ASP A 64 -29.60 -22.28 26.24
N GLN A 65 -29.51 -21.09 26.80
CA GLN A 65 -29.91 -19.90 26.07
C GLN A 65 -28.84 -19.57 25.02
N ILE A 66 -29.16 -19.84 23.77
CA ILE A 66 -28.28 -19.57 22.63
C ILE A 66 -28.71 -18.27 21.96
N ASP A 67 -27.77 -17.33 21.77
CA ASP A 67 -28.01 -16.19 20.92
C ASP A 67 -28.06 -16.67 19.46
N LYS A 68 -29.25 -16.59 18.84
CA LYS A 68 -29.45 -17.00 17.45
C LYS A 68 -28.70 -16.16 16.45
N LYS A 69 -28.20 -14.99 16.87
CA LYS A 69 -27.51 -14.04 16.00
C LYS A 69 -26.01 -14.29 16.01
N VAL A 70 -25.46 -14.65 14.86
CA VAL A 70 -24.00 -14.80 14.68
C VAL A 70 -23.32 -13.43 14.60
N ALA A 71 -22.36 -13.18 15.47
CA ALA A 71 -21.51 -12.01 15.38
C ALA A 71 -20.45 -12.23 14.28
N LYS A 72 -20.57 -11.50 13.18
CA LYS A 72 -19.59 -11.54 12.09
C LYS A 72 -18.39 -10.66 12.46
N ILE A 73 -17.29 -11.29 12.87
CA ILE A 73 -16.04 -10.59 13.19
C ILE A 73 -15.26 -10.41 11.90
N ARG A 74 -15.36 -9.23 11.31
CA ARG A 74 -14.66 -8.90 10.08
C ARG A 74 -13.58 -7.86 10.37
N PRO A 75 -12.30 -8.16 10.08
CA PRO A 75 -11.30 -7.09 10.07
C PRO A 75 -11.61 -6.14 8.92
N TYR A 76 -11.66 -4.89 9.20
CA TYR A 76 -11.80 -3.71 8.32
C TYR A 76 -12.13 -3.88 6.82
N ASP A 77 -12.60 -2.80 6.24
CA ASP A 77 -12.94 -2.68 4.82
C ASP A 77 -11.71 -2.88 3.92
N VAL A 78 -11.97 -3.40 2.72
CA VAL A 78 -10.97 -3.57 1.66
C VAL A 78 -10.67 -2.20 1.05
N VAL A 79 -9.67 -1.51 1.58
CA VAL A 79 -9.43 -0.08 1.35
C VAL A 79 -9.21 0.24 -0.14
N LEU A 80 -8.32 -0.50 -0.82
CA LEU A 80 -8.01 -0.21 -2.23
C LEU A 80 -9.20 -0.43 -3.17
N ASP A 81 -9.95 -1.52 -2.98
CA ASP A 81 -11.12 -1.80 -3.83
C ASP A 81 -12.22 -0.77 -3.59
N THR A 82 -12.42 -0.36 -2.33
CA THR A 82 -13.39 0.68 -1.95
C THR A 82 -13.01 2.03 -2.54
N ILE A 83 -11.75 2.44 -2.45
CA ILE A 83 -11.26 3.67 -3.08
C ILE A 83 -11.43 3.62 -4.60
N ALA A 84 -10.99 2.54 -5.25
CA ALA A 84 -11.06 2.41 -6.70
C ALA A 84 -12.50 2.46 -7.24
N ARG A 85 -13.46 1.89 -6.52
CA ARG A 85 -14.88 1.96 -6.86
C ARG A 85 -15.46 3.35 -6.65
N SER A 86 -15.13 4.00 -5.53
CA SER A 86 -15.69 5.29 -5.13
C SER A 86 -15.22 6.43 -6.03
N ILE A 87 -13.99 6.38 -6.54
CA ILE A 87 -13.43 7.37 -7.47
C ILE A 87 -14.06 7.24 -8.88
N LYS A 88 -14.95 6.26 -9.12
CA LYS A 88 -15.49 5.94 -10.46
C LYS A 88 -14.38 5.70 -11.50
N SER A 89 -13.25 5.19 -11.04
CA SER A 89 -12.10 4.91 -11.89
C SER A 89 -12.11 3.49 -12.46
N THR A 90 -13.27 2.87 -12.51
CA THR A 90 -13.43 1.53 -13.10
C THR A 90 -13.60 1.63 -14.60
N SER A 91 -12.84 0.86 -15.34
CA SER A 91 -12.89 0.74 -16.79
C SER A 91 -13.16 -0.71 -17.18
N SER A 92 -14.02 -0.90 -18.18
CA SER A 92 -14.30 -2.22 -18.73
C SER A 92 -13.18 -2.67 -19.67
N SER A 93 -12.80 -3.94 -19.61
CA SER A 93 -11.83 -4.55 -20.52
C SER A 93 -12.45 -5.77 -21.19
N THR A 94 -12.08 -6.01 -22.45
CA THR A 94 -12.44 -7.21 -23.21
C THR A 94 -11.37 -8.30 -23.18
N GLY A 95 -10.17 -7.97 -22.67
CA GLY A 95 -9.04 -8.89 -22.58
C GLY A 95 -8.34 -8.80 -21.23
N GLN A 96 -7.55 -9.83 -20.90
CA GLN A 96 -6.77 -9.87 -19.66
C GLN A 96 -5.48 -9.04 -19.70
N VAL A 97 -5.14 -8.50 -20.86
CA VAL A 97 -3.97 -7.63 -21.05
C VAL A 97 -4.47 -6.23 -21.30
N VAL A 98 -4.09 -5.30 -20.45
CA VAL A 98 -4.44 -3.88 -20.56
C VAL A 98 -3.17 -3.09 -20.85
N ARG A 99 -3.18 -2.30 -21.91
CA ARG A 99 -2.08 -1.38 -22.22
C ARG A 99 -2.54 0.07 -22.07
N HIS A 100 -1.67 0.88 -21.52
CA HIS A 100 -1.85 2.32 -21.49
C HIS A 100 -0.56 3.01 -21.94
N TYR A 101 -0.70 4.16 -22.52
CA TYR A 101 0.43 4.94 -23.02
C TYR A 101 0.63 6.16 -22.13
N ALA A 102 1.89 6.45 -21.81
CA ALA A 102 2.27 7.65 -21.10
C ALA A 102 3.43 8.33 -21.82
N ILE A 103 3.42 9.63 -21.80
CA ILE A 103 4.53 10.46 -22.24
C ILE A 103 4.90 11.38 -21.08
N ASP A 104 6.18 11.45 -20.78
CA ASP A 104 6.70 12.38 -19.79
C ASP A 104 7.37 13.57 -20.50
N THR A 105 7.52 14.66 -19.79
CA THR A 105 8.34 15.78 -20.27
C THR A 105 9.80 15.40 -20.19
N ILE A 106 10.60 15.93 -21.13
CA ILE A 106 12.06 15.74 -21.09
C ILE A 106 12.59 16.34 -19.77
N ASP A 107 13.45 15.61 -19.09
CA ASP A 107 14.13 16.10 -17.89
C ASP A 107 14.82 17.44 -18.17
N THR A 108 14.83 18.31 -17.19
CA THR A 108 15.47 19.64 -17.29
C THR A 108 16.88 19.63 -16.72
N THR A 109 17.25 18.59 -15.99
CA THR A 109 18.53 18.47 -15.28
C THR A 109 19.23 17.17 -15.60
N ALA A 110 20.56 17.19 -15.63
CA ALA A 110 21.43 16.02 -15.63
C ALA A 110 22.64 16.30 -14.73
N THR A 111 23.42 15.28 -14.39
CA THR A 111 24.65 15.43 -13.64
C THR A 111 25.86 15.14 -14.51
N VAL A 112 26.99 15.78 -14.21
CA VAL A 112 28.27 15.55 -14.88
C VAL A 112 28.81 14.20 -14.48
N SER A 113 29.12 13.33 -15.44
CA SER A 113 29.70 12.01 -15.18
C SER A 113 31.22 12.02 -15.17
N THR A 114 31.86 12.84 -15.98
CA THR A 114 33.32 12.99 -16.05
C THR A 114 33.69 14.45 -15.84
N ALA A 115 34.62 14.70 -14.89
CA ALA A 115 35.04 16.05 -14.53
C ALA A 115 35.67 16.79 -15.73
N VAL A 116 35.31 18.06 -15.89
CA VAL A 116 35.93 18.95 -16.89
C VAL A 116 37.14 19.64 -16.28
N VAL A 117 38.28 19.59 -17.00
CA VAL A 117 39.55 20.21 -16.55
C VAL A 117 39.47 21.71 -16.72
N ALA A 118 40.02 22.46 -15.76
CA ALA A 118 40.12 23.93 -15.84
C ALA A 118 40.84 24.41 -17.08
N LYS A 119 40.47 25.60 -17.57
CA LYS A 119 41.01 26.29 -18.78
C LYS A 119 40.72 25.55 -20.08
N THR A 120 39.79 24.62 -20.10
CA THR A 120 39.31 24.01 -21.35
C THR A 120 38.41 25.00 -22.08
N LYS A 121 38.62 25.17 -23.39
CA LYS A 121 37.80 26.09 -24.19
C LYS A 121 36.61 25.41 -24.88
N GLN A 122 36.81 24.17 -25.29
CA GLN A 122 35.79 23.32 -25.86
C GLN A 122 35.97 21.91 -25.34
N THR A 123 34.89 21.26 -24.90
CA THR A 123 34.95 19.90 -24.40
C THR A 123 33.72 19.13 -24.79
N GLU A 124 33.87 17.82 -24.84
CA GLU A 124 32.79 16.87 -24.86
C GLU A 124 32.34 16.64 -23.41
N LEU A 125 31.07 16.88 -23.14
CA LEU A 125 30.51 16.82 -21.80
C LEU A 125 29.80 15.48 -21.61
N GLU A 126 30.36 14.61 -20.79
CA GLU A 126 29.71 13.37 -20.41
C GLU A 126 28.76 13.59 -19.25
N THR A 127 27.50 13.25 -19.44
CA THR A 127 26.45 13.46 -18.43
C THR A 127 25.61 12.21 -18.21
N SER A 128 24.90 12.18 -17.10
CA SER A 128 23.97 11.07 -16.76
C SER A 128 22.86 10.89 -17.80
N ASN A 129 22.52 11.94 -18.57
CA ASN A 129 21.52 11.87 -19.65
C ASN A 129 21.83 12.89 -20.75
N ASN A 130 22.61 12.50 -21.74
CA ASN A 130 23.01 13.35 -22.88
C ASN A 130 21.85 13.68 -23.84
N ASN A 131 20.74 12.91 -23.78
CA ASN A 131 19.61 13.10 -24.69
C ASN A 131 18.80 14.37 -24.41
N ILE A 132 18.94 14.94 -23.21
CA ILE A 132 18.19 16.14 -22.84
C ILE A 132 18.76 17.42 -23.46
N PHE A 133 20.03 17.38 -23.88
CA PHE A 133 20.70 18.52 -24.48
C PHE A 133 20.63 18.45 -26.01
N ALA A 134 20.27 19.52 -26.62
CA ALA A 134 20.21 19.69 -28.08
C ALA A 134 21.23 20.72 -28.54
N SER A 135 21.49 20.79 -29.85
CA SER A 135 22.31 21.86 -30.41
C SER A 135 21.69 23.23 -30.09
N GLU A 136 22.54 24.25 -29.96
CA GLU A 136 22.18 25.65 -29.67
C GLU A 136 21.57 25.85 -28.25
N GLN A 137 21.60 24.86 -27.43
CA GLN A 137 21.05 24.94 -26.08
C GLN A 137 22.05 25.55 -25.10
N THR A 138 21.55 26.41 -24.22
CA THR A 138 22.32 26.89 -23.07
C THR A 138 22.14 25.98 -21.89
N ILE A 139 23.22 25.68 -21.18
CA ILE A 139 23.28 24.85 -20.00
C ILE A 139 23.81 25.68 -18.85
N ASN A 140 23.10 25.75 -17.74
CA ASN A 140 23.60 26.31 -16.49
C ASN A 140 24.31 25.26 -15.67
N VAL A 141 25.51 25.54 -15.20
CA VAL A 141 26.30 24.65 -14.34
C VAL A 141 26.08 25.09 -12.90
N ASN A 142 25.18 24.44 -12.19
CA ASN A 142 24.74 24.89 -10.88
C ASN A 142 25.89 24.82 -9.85
N GLY A 143 26.14 25.93 -9.17
CA GLY A 143 27.14 26.02 -8.10
C GLY A 143 28.59 26.18 -8.58
N VAL A 144 28.84 26.30 -9.87
CA VAL A 144 30.14 26.69 -10.42
C VAL A 144 30.04 28.13 -10.89
N PRO A 145 30.80 29.08 -10.29
CA PRO A 145 30.66 30.49 -10.65
C PRO A 145 31.18 30.75 -12.05
N GLY A 146 30.47 31.62 -12.76
CA GLY A 146 30.98 32.25 -13.98
C GLY A 146 32.02 33.34 -13.67
N PHE A 147 32.48 34.05 -14.68
CA PHE A 147 33.44 35.16 -14.55
C PHE A 147 32.82 36.48 -15.02
N LYS A 148 33.22 37.55 -14.37
CA LYS A 148 32.86 38.92 -14.78
C LYS A 148 33.47 39.25 -16.17
N ALA A 149 33.13 40.41 -16.69
CA ALA A 149 33.59 40.85 -18.00
C ALA A 149 35.13 40.96 -18.13
N ASP A 150 35.84 41.04 -17.03
CA ASP A 150 37.31 41.07 -16.96
C ASP A 150 37.96 39.68 -17.20
N GLY A 151 37.18 38.59 -17.18
CA GLY A 151 37.65 37.22 -17.35
C GLY A 151 38.58 36.71 -16.25
N THR A 152 38.75 37.44 -15.17
CA THR A 152 39.67 37.11 -14.06
C THR A 152 38.96 37.02 -12.71
N THR A 153 37.90 37.79 -12.52
CA THR A 153 37.13 37.81 -11.26
C THR A 153 35.92 36.93 -11.41
N GLU A 154 35.74 35.98 -10.46
CA GLU A 154 34.54 35.15 -10.39
C GLU A 154 33.30 36.01 -10.15
N ASP A 155 32.20 35.63 -10.77
CA ASP A 155 30.90 36.28 -10.61
C ASP A 155 30.00 35.44 -9.64
N PRO A 156 29.84 35.87 -8.39
CA PRO A 156 29.03 35.10 -7.43
C PRO A 156 27.53 35.17 -7.69
N GLU A 157 27.07 36.04 -8.59
CA GLU A 157 25.65 36.21 -8.90
C GLU A 157 25.19 35.33 -10.07
N HIS A 158 26.14 34.88 -10.90
CA HIS A 158 25.84 34.08 -12.10
C HIS A 158 26.69 32.83 -12.14
N ASP A 159 26.04 31.67 -12.21
CA ASP A 159 26.70 30.41 -12.47
C ASP A 159 27.34 30.40 -13.88
N LEU A 160 28.29 29.50 -14.06
CA LEU A 160 28.89 29.20 -15.36
C LEU A 160 27.81 28.73 -16.34
N GLN A 161 27.82 29.28 -17.54
CA GLN A 161 26.91 28.89 -18.59
C GLN A 161 27.68 28.31 -19.78
N LEU A 162 27.18 27.19 -20.26
CA LEU A 162 27.74 26.50 -21.42
C LEU A 162 26.76 26.58 -22.59
N TYR A 163 27.29 26.61 -23.77
CA TYR A 163 26.53 26.60 -25.00
C TYR A 163 26.88 25.37 -25.84
N VAL A 164 25.87 24.62 -26.25
CA VAL A 164 26.01 23.38 -27.02
C VAL A 164 26.16 23.73 -28.49
N ILE A 165 27.35 23.48 -29.07
CA ILE A 165 27.61 23.72 -30.49
C ILE A 165 27.27 22.50 -31.36
N GLY A 166 27.15 21.32 -30.79
CA GLY A 166 26.81 20.08 -31.47
C GLY A 166 26.94 18.89 -30.56
N LYS A 167 26.91 17.71 -31.14
CA LYS A 167 27.13 16.44 -30.45
C LYS A 167 28.19 15.61 -31.15
N ASP A 168 28.91 14.81 -30.38
CA ASP A 168 29.85 13.82 -30.88
C ASP A 168 29.15 12.55 -31.41
N SER A 169 29.94 11.60 -31.91
CA SER A 169 29.46 10.29 -32.37
C SER A 169 28.87 9.43 -31.25
N SER A 170 29.18 9.71 -29.99
CA SER A 170 28.69 9.06 -28.79
C SER A 170 27.49 9.77 -28.15
N ASN A 171 26.97 10.80 -28.86
CA ASN A 171 25.85 11.66 -28.41
C ASN A 171 26.19 12.53 -27.18
N ASN A 172 27.47 12.75 -26.86
CA ASN A 172 27.87 13.70 -25.84
C ASN A 172 27.76 15.12 -26.40
N PRO A 173 27.19 16.08 -25.67
CA PRO A 173 27.14 17.47 -26.10
C PRO A 173 28.56 18.06 -26.11
N ILE A 174 28.91 18.69 -27.22
CA ILE A 174 30.13 19.47 -27.37
C ILE A 174 29.81 20.91 -26.96
N VAL A 175 30.49 21.40 -25.92
CA VAL A 175 30.14 22.66 -25.27
C VAL A 175 31.30 23.65 -25.28
N VAL A 176 30.93 24.92 -25.31
CA VAL A 176 31.79 26.09 -25.13
C VAL A 176 31.17 27.01 -24.08
N THR A 177 31.97 27.84 -23.44
CA THR A 177 31.46 28.86 -22.52
C THR A 177 31.57 30.25 -23.09
N TYR A 178 30.70 31.17 -22.63
CA TYR A 178 30.72 32.59 -22.98
C TYR A 178 30.82 33.49 -21.73
N ASN A 179 30.78 32.93 -20.55
CA ASN A 179 31.01 33.63 -19.30
C ASN A 179 32.08 32.93 -18.42
N GLY A 180 33.02 32.28 -19.08
CA GLY A 180 34.17 31.66 -18.44
C GLY A 180 35.30 32.63 -18.13
N GLY A 181 36.49 32.10 -17.78
CA GLY A 181 37.69 32.84 -17.54
C GLY A 181 38.48 33.18 -18.79
N GLY A 182 39.61 33.86 -18.63
CA GLY A 182 40.49 34.30 -19.72
C GLY A 182 40.01 35.55 -20.45
N VAL A 183 40.88 36.12 -21.31
CA VAL A 183 40.62 37.38 -22.02
C VAL A 183 39.37 37.34 -22.90
N GLY A 184 39.07 36.17 -23.47
CA GLY A 184 37.89 35.98 -24.30
C GLY A 184 36.67 35.42 -23.55
N ARG A 185 36.79 35.18 -22.26
CA ARG A 185 35.76 34.51 -21.42
C ARG A 185 35.39 33.11 -21.91
N ASP A 186 36.27 32.48 -22.66
CA ASP A 186 36.07 31.19 -23.31
C ASP A 186 36.75 30.03 -22.59
N GLU A 187 37.42 30.30 -21.45
CA GLU A 187 38.07 29.29 -20.63
C GLU A 187 37.09 28.80 -19.53
N MET A 188 36.72 27.52 -19.57
CA MET A 188 35.90 26.89 -18.54
C MET A 188 36.71 26.72 -17.26
N PRO A 189 36.16 27.02 -16.07
CA PRO A 189 36.69 26.53 -14.80
C PRO A 189 36.55 24.99 -14.70
N ALA A 190 37.18 24.41 -13.69
CA ALA A 190 36.97 22.98 -13.41
C ALA A 190 35.51 22.72 -13.03
N ILE A 191 34.91 21.70 -13.66
CA ILE A 191 33.56 21.27 -13.32
C ILE A 191 33.67 19.87 -12.66
N PRO A 192 33.34 19.74 -11.39
CA PRO A 192 33.41 18.47 -10.67
C PRO A 192 32.39 17.45 -11.20
N VAL A 193 32.65 16.17 -10.95
CA VAL A 193 31.67 15.09 -11.11
C VAL A 193 30.46 15.35 -10.20
N ASP A 194 29.30 14.85 -10.56
CA ASP A 194 28.02 15.04 -9.87
C ASP A 194 27.49 16.49 -9.83
N THR A 195 28.17 17.42 -10.49
CA THR A 195 27.63 18.77 -10.66
C THR A 195 26.32 18.73 -11.45
N VAL A 196 25.29 19.40 -10.93
CA VAL A 196 23.97 19.44 -11.57
C VAL A 196 23.99 20.47 -12.70
N LEU A 197 23.62 20.01 -13.87
CA LEU A 197 23.45 20.80 -15.09
C LEU A 197 21.97 21.06 -15.30
N THR A 198 21.59 22.31 -15.52
CA THR A 198 20.22 22.69 -15.82
C THR A 198 20.10 23.18 -17.23
N ARG A 199 19.20 22.60 -18.01
CA ARG A 199 18.91 22.97 -19.37
C ARG A 199 18.13 24.28 -19.41
N PHE A 200 18.67 25.30 -20.09
CA PHE A 200 18.00 26.55 -20.40
C PHE A 200 17.42 26.54 -21.81
N GLY A 201 16.92 27.66 -22.27
CA GLY A 201 16.43 27.83 -23.62
C GLY A 201 17.53 27.72 -24.70
N ARG A 202 17.12 27.58 -25.94
CA ARG A 202 18.03 27.62 -27.08
C ARG A 202 18.33 29.07 -27.48
N ALA A 203 19.55 29.33 -27.87
CA ALA A 203 19.98 30.63 -28.38
C ALA A 203 20.43 30.45 -29.85
N ALA A 204 19.58 30.87 -30.77
CA ALA A 204 19.83 30.74 -32.22
C ALA A 204 20.60 31.93 -32.78
N ALA A 205 21.38 31.71 -33.85
CA ALA A 205 22.03 32.75 -34.58
C ALA A 205 21.03 33.62 -35.38
N GLU A 206 21.40 34.84 -35.69
CA GLU A 206 20.51 35.82 -36.35
C GLU A 206 19.86 35.30 -37.64
N SER A 207 20.62 34.60 -38.46
CA SER A 207 20.13 34.06 -39.75
C SER A 207 19.53 32.66 -39.65
N GLN A 208 19.48 32.07 -38.46
CA GLN A 208 19.04 30.69 -38.27
C GLN A 208 17.51 30.60 -38.21
N ILE A 209 16.96 29.76 -39.09
CA ILE A 209 15.50 29.56 -39.21
C ILE A 209 15.04 28.21 -38.63
N SER A 210 15.94 27.22 -38.56
CA SER A 210 15.62 25.87 -38.14
C SER A 210 16.61 25.37 -37.09
N THR A 211 16.16 24.45 -36.25
CA THR A 211 16.93 23.79 -35.20
C THR A 211 16.55 22.32 -35.12
N ASP A 212 17.23 21.55 -34.28
CA ASP A 212 16.93 20.14 -34.11
C ASP A 212 15.46 19.92 -33.75
N ALA A 213 14.81 19.03 -34.50
CA ALA A 213 13.39 18.73 -34.31
C ALA A 213 13.14 18.02 -32.95
N TYR A 214 12.03 18.36 -32.31
CA TYR A 214 11.55 17.67 -31.14
C TYR A 214 10.73 16.46 -31.58
N SER A 215 11.04 15.27 -31.00
CA SER A 215 10.24 14.07 -31.16
C SER A 215 9.82 13.57 -29.81
N GLY A 216 8.52 13.40 -29.62
CA GLY A 216 7.95 12.82 -28.41
C GLY A 216 7.03 11.66 -28.80
N VAL A 217 7.36 10.44 -28.37
CA VAL A 217 6.58 9.24 -28.62
C VAL A 217 6.14 8.66 -27.27
N PRO A 218 4.85 8.42 -27.06
CA PRO A 218 4.38 7.76 -25.84
C PRO A 218 4.94 6.35 -25.70
N THR A 219 5.35 5.99 -24.51
CA THR A 219 5.77 4.62 -24.16
C THR A 219 4.57 3.85 -23.65
N ASP A 220 4.44 2.58 -24.05
CA ASP A 220 3.40 1.69 -23.59
C ASP A 220 3.77 1.02 -22.27
N PHE A 221 2.79 0.92 -21.41
CA PHE A 221 2.83 0.17 -20.17
C PHE A 221 1.76 -0.91 -20.22
N GLU A 222 2.12 -2.10 -19.83
CA GLU A 222 1.26 -3.27 -19.86
C GLU A 222 0.94 -3.75 -18.44
N GLN A 223 -0.33 -4.06 -18.18
CA GLN A 223 -0.81 -4.66 -16.93
C GLN A 223 -1.67 -5.88 -17.23
N PHE A 224 -1.60 -6.88 -16.37
CA PHE A 224 -2.42 -8.08 -16.46
C PHE A 224 -3.58 -8.04 -15.49
N LEU A 225 -4.73 -8.53 -15.95
CA LEU A 225 -5.92 -8.71 -15.11
C LEU A 225 -5.92 -10.14 -14.58
N GLN A 226 -5.94 -10.26 -13.26
CA GLN A 226 -6.00 -11.53 -12.56
C GLN A 226 -7.45 -11.98 -12.39
N LYS A 227 -7.68 -13.27 -12.56
CA LYS A 227 -8.97 -13.91 -12.32
C LYS A 227 -9.01 -14.37 -10.86
N PHE A 228 -9.88 -13.76 -10.06
CA PHE A 228 -10.19 -14.16 -8.70
C PHE A 228 -11.45 -15.00 -8.70
N ILE A 229 -11.43 -16.13 -7.99
CA ILE A 229 -12.56 -17.05 -7.90
C ILE A 229 -12.76 -17.49 -6.47
N ALA A 230 -14.02 -17.66 -6.06
CA ALA A 230 -14.42 -18.32 -4.85
C ALA A 230 -15.60 -19.24 -5.17
N GLN A 231 -15.72 -20.34 -4.45
CA GLN A 231 -16.85 -21.25 -4.58
C GLN A 231 -17.44 -21.53 -3.21
N VAL A 232 -18.75 -21.51 -3.14
CA VAL A 232 -19.54 -21.83 -1.95
C VAL A 232 -20.39 -23.03 -2.28
N GLU A 233 -20.44 -24.00 -1.38
CA GLU A 233 -21.22 -25.23 -1.54
C GLU A 233 -21.98 -25.54 -0.25
N ILE A 234 -23.23 -25.98 -0.40
CA ILE A 234 -24.07 -26.39 0.72
C ILE A 234 -24.84 -27.65 0.37
N THR A 235 -24.81 -28.63 1.25
CA THR A 235 -25.56 -29.88 1.06
C THR A 235 -27.05 -29.71 1.35
N ASP A 236 -27.88 -30.54 0.71
CA ASP A 236 -29.35 -30.51 0.91
C ASP A 236 -29.72 -30.88 2.35
N ILE A 237 -28.98 -31.78 2.97
CA ILE A 237 -29.18 -32.17 4.37
C ILE A 237 -28.97 -30.97 5.27
N PHE A 238 -27.87 -30.23 5.10
CA PHE A 238 -27.60 -29.04 5.92
C PHE A 238 -28.63 -27.92 5.75
N LYS A 239 -29.22 -27.80 4.55
CA LYS A 239 -30.32 -26.83 4.31
C LYS A 239 -31.59 -27.17 5.07
N LYS A 240 -31.92 -28.47 5.16
CA LYS A 240 -33.14 -28.98 5.78
C LYS A 240 -33.02 -29.19 7.28
N ALA A 241 -31.78 -29.32 7.80
CA ALA A 241 -31.55 -29.52 9.22
C ALA A 241 -32.00 -28.28 10.02
N ASP A 242 -32.69 -28.53 11.13
CA ASP A 242 -32.95 -27.48 12.12
C ASP A 242 -31.62 -27.07 12.77
N LYS A 243 -31.41 -25.76 12.90
CA LYS A 243 -30.18 -25.17 13.40
C LYS A 243 -30.44 -24.40 14.68
N GLU A 244 -29.55 -24.49 15.62
CA GLU A 244 -29.59 -23.69 16.84
C GLU A 244 -29.39 -22.20 16.57
N VAL A 245 -28.66 -21.89 15.48
CA VAL A 245 -28.32 -20.54 15.06
C VAL A 245 -28.76 -20.33 13.61
N ASP A 246 -29.31 -19.18 13.30
CA ASP A 246 -29.72 -18.81 11.93
C ASP A 246 -28.49 -18.59 11.05
N TRP A 247 -28.02 -19.68 10.42
CA TRP A 247 -26.91 -19.65 9.46
C TRP A 247 -27.36 -20.18 8.10
N THR A 248 -27.35 -19.26 7.11
CA THR A 248 -27.93 -19.51 5.78
C THR A 248 -26.85 -19.62 4.71
N PHE A 249 -27.25 -20.09 3.51
CA PHE A 249 -26.37 -20.10 2.33
C PHE A 249 -25.89 -18.69 1.99
N THR A 250 -26.76 -17.68 2.15
CA THR A 250 -26.42 -16.27 1.89
C THR A 250 -25.34 -15.77 2.84
N ASP A 251 -25.34 -16.20 4.09
CA ASP A 251 -24.29 -15.81 5.05
C ASP A 251 -22.95 -16.40 4.67
N ILE A 252 -22.92 -17.65 4.23
CA ILE A 252 -21.69 -18.31 3.75
C ILE A 252 -21.17 -17.61 2.48
N GLU A 253 -22.09 -17.25 1.57
CA GLU A 253 -21.73 -16.51 0.34
C GLU A 253 -21.14 -15.13 0.65
N GLU A 254 -21.72 -14.42 1.61
CA GLU A 254 -21.23 -13.11 2.04
C GLU A 254 -19.81 -13.20 2.62
N GLU A 255 -19.52 -14.21 3.46
CA GLU A 255 -18.18 -14.46 4.00
C GLU A 255 -17.18 -14.81 2.90
N ALA A 256 -17.57 -15.65 1.94
CA ALA A 256 -16.72 -16.02 0.81
C ALA A 256 -16.38 -14.82 -0.10
N ILE A 257 -17.34 -13.93 -0.31
CA ILE A 257 -17.10 -12.67 -1.04
C ILE A 257 -16.13 -11.79 -0.28
N PHE A 258 -16.31 -11.66 1.03
CA PHE A 258 -15.43 -10.85 1.86
C PHE A 258 -13.99 -11.39 1.84
N ASP A 259 -13.79 -12.70 2.03
CA ASP A 259 -12.47 -13.33 1.97
C ASP A 259 -11.81 -13.18 0.60
N MET A 260 -12.57 -13.38 -0.48
CA MET A 260 -12.09 -13.16 -1.83
C MET A 260 -11.64 -11.71 -2.05
N LYS A 261 -12.37 -10.73 -1.52
CA LYS A 261 -12.02 -9.32 -1.63
C LYS A 261 -10.78 -8.98 -0.81
N ARG A 262 -10.63 -9.56 0.37
CA ARG A 262 -9.45 -9.41 1.22
C ARG A 262 -8.19 -9.95 0.52
N THR A 263 -8.25 -11.16 0.00
CA THR A 263 -7.12 -11.76 -0.72
C THR A 263 -6.80 -11.02 -2.03
N GLN A 264 -7.83 -10.48 -2.70
CA GLN A 264 -7.68 -9.59 -3.84
C GLN A 264 -6.91 -8.30 -3.47
N ASN A 265 -7.21 -7.71 -2.29
CA ASN A 265 -6.51 -6.52 -1.80
C ASN A 265 -5.01 -6.79 -1.57
N PHE A 266 -4.65 -7.97 -1.05
CA PHE A 266 -3.25 -8.38 -0.93
C PHE A 266 -2.53 -8.43 -2.29
N SER A 267 -3.21 -8.96 -3.30
CA SER A 267 -2.68 -8.99 -4.67
C SER A 267 -2.54 -7.59 -5.26
N PHE A 268 -3.45 -6.68 -4.94
CA PHE A 268 -3.37 -5.28 -5.35
C PHE A 268 -2.23 -4.53 -4.66
N TRP A 269 -1.85 -4.91 -3.45
CA TRP A 269 -0.70 -4.32 -2.77
C TRP A 269 0.63 -4.85 -3.30
N LYS A 270 0.83 -6.16 -3.29
CA LYS A 270 2.16 -6.77 -3.47
C LYS A 270 2.24 -7.84 -4.55
N GLY A 271 1.23 -7.92 -5.41
CA GLY A 271 1.23 -8.86 -6.53
C GLY A 271 2.42 -8.66 -7.46
N VAL A 272 2.91 -9.75 -8.03
CA VAL A 272 3.97 -9.75 -9.04
C VAL A 272 3.37 -10.03 -10.40
N LYS A 273 3.63 -9.15 -11.36
CA LYS A 273 3.17 -9.31 -12.75
C LYS A 273 3.73 -10.58 -13.36
N GLY A 274 2.85 -11.43 -13.89
CA GLY A 274 3.28 -12.66 -14.50
C GLY A 274 2.25 -13.26 -15.44
N ARG A 275 2.73 -14.07 -16.39
CA ARG A 275 1.93 -14.93 -17.26
C ARG A 275 2.63 -16.27 -17.38
N LYS A 276 1.91 -17.36 -17.11
CA LYS A 276 2.46 -18.70 -17.25
C LYS A 276 1.38 -19.69 -17.70
N LYS A 277 1.75 -20.62 -18.56
CA LYS A 277 0.88 -21.76 -18.86
C LYS A 277 0.93 -22.76 -17.72
N VAL A 278 -0.22 -23.02 -17.11
CA VAL A 278 -0.38 -23.93 -15.99
C VAL A 278 -1.44 -24.97 -16.36
N LYS A 279 -1.21 -26.22 -15.95
CA LYS A 279 -2.21 -27.27 -16.12
C LYS A 279 -3.40 -26.98 -15.19
N ASN A 280 -4.58 -26.80 -15.77
CA ASN A 280 -5.79 -26.60 -15.01
C ASN A 280 -6.14 -27.88 -14.22
N ALA A 281 -6.35 -27.73 -12.91
CA ALA A 281 -6.61 -28.87 -12.00
C ALA A 281 -7.90 -29.62 -12.35
N HIS A 282 -8.90 -28.95 -12.91
CA HIS A 282 -10.21 -29.54 -13.22
C HIS A 282 -10.31 -30.07 -14.66
N THR A 283 -9.75 -29.33 -15.64
CA THR A 283 -9.86 -29.69 -17.06
C THR A 283 -8.64 -30.40 -17.58
N THR A 284 -7.56 -30.48 -16.82
CA THR A 284 -6.24 -31.05 -17.20
C THR A 284 -5.56 -30.37 -18.39
N LYS A 285 -6.16 -29.35 -19.00
CA LYS A 285 -5.62 -28.59 -20.12
C LYS A 285 -4.61 -27.55 -19.62
N ALA A 286 -3.60 -27.28 -20.44
CA ALA A 286 -2.66 -26.19 -20.19
C ALA A 286 -3.28 -24.86 -20.63
N GLU A 287 -3.50 -23.97 -19.68
CA GLU A 287 -4.12 -22.66 -19.88
C GLU A 287 -3.21 -21.54 -19.37
N ASP A 288 -3.33 -20.35 -19.96
CA ASP A 288 -2.59 -19.19 -19.49
C ASP A 288 -3.21 -18.65 -18.19
N VAL A 289 -2.38 -18.53 -17.17
CA VAL A 289 -2.72 -17.88 -15.90
C VAL A 289 -2.00 -16.53 -15.85
N PHE A 290 -2.74 -15.50 -15.51
CA PHE A 290 -2.28 -14.12 -15.40
C PHE A 290 -2.30 -13.66 -13.96
N TRP A 291 -1.21 -13.01 -13.51
CA TRP A 291 -1.08 -12.37 -12.21
C TRP A 291 -0.96 -10.87 -12.37
N THR A 292 -1.75 -10.12 -11.60
CA THR A 292 -1.72 -8.65 -11.62
C THR A 292 -0.50 -8.11 -10.87
N GLU A 293 0.03 -7.00 -11.32
CA GLU A 293 1.08 -6.26 -10.61
C GLU A 293 0.48 -5.41 -9.49
N GLY A 294 1.08 -5.49 -8.31
CA GLY A 294 0.67 -4.69 -7.17
C GLY A 294 1.07 -3.21 -7.29
N LEU A 295 0.36 -2.35 -6.58
CA LEU A 295 0.64 -0.90 -6.56
C LEU A 295 2.04 -0.60 -6.02
N TRP A 296 2.54 -1.45 -5.11
CA TRP A 296 3.86 -1.28 -4.51
C TRP A 296 4.99 -1.27 -5.53
N THR A 297 4.91 -2.07 -6.57
CA THR A 297 5.91 -2.15 -7.66
C THR A 297 5.67 -1.12 -8.75
N GLN A 298 4.45 -0.65 -8.92
CA GLN A 298 4.09 0.35 -9.94
C GLN A 298 4.49 1.80 -9.56
N ALA A 299 4.80 2.08 -8.29
CA ALA A 299 5.19 3.41 -7.84
C ALA A 299 6.53 3.83 -8.44
N GLY A 300 6.64 5.07 -8.88
CA GLY A 300 7.85 5.64 -9.50
C GLY A 300 8.71 6.46 -8.56
N LYS A 301 8.32 6.66 -7.30
CA LYS A 301 9.10 7.37 -6.29
C LYS A 301 9.19 6.57 -5.00
N ASP A 302 10.33 6.69 -4.34
CA ASP A 302 10.60 6.10 -3.03
C ASP A 302 10.91 7.20 -2.01
N PHE A 303 10.41 7.01 -0.80
CA PHE A 303 10.80 7.77 0.37
C PHE A 303 11.16 6.79 1.49
N SER A 304 12.43 6.71 1.82
CA SER A 304 12.91 5.88 2.92
C SER A 304 13.40 6.74 4.08
N PHE A 305 13.15 6.29 5.30
CA PHE A 305 13.62 6.96 6.50
C PHE A 305 13.95 5.94 7.60
N GLU A 306 14.87 6.31 8.49
CA GLU A 306 15.27 5.51 9.65
C GLU A 306 14.67 6.07 10.93
N GLY A 307 14.37 5.21 11.90
CA GLY A 307 13.81 5.59 13.19
C GLY A 307 12.40 6.14 13.12
N GLU A 308 12.03 7.05 14.03
CA GLU A 308 10.70 7.65 14.08
C GLU A 308 10.54 8.75 13.02
N ILE A 309 9.28 8.98 12.61
CA ILE A 309 8.96 10.08 11.71
C ILE A 309 9.00 11.40 12.50
N THR A 310 9.79 12.38 12.04
CA THR A 310 9.90 13.70 12.65
C THR A 310 9.18 14.74 11.81
N SER A 311 8.96 15.94 12.35
CA SER A 311 8.34 17.05 11.60
C SER A 311 9.15 17.40 10.34
N THR A 312 10.47 17.31 10.38
CA THR A 312 11.34 17.54 9.22
C THR A 312 11.12 16.44 8.17
N LYS A 313 11.17 15.17 8.57
CA LYS A 313 10.91 14.03 7.66
C LYS A 313 9.51 14.10 7.04
N MET A 314 8.52 14.54 7.82
CA MET A 314 7.17 14.73 7.30
C MET A 314 7.11 15.86 6.25
N THR A 315 7.86 16.95 6.45
CA THR A 315 7.99 18.02 5.46
C THR A 315 8.70 17.54 4.19
N ASP A 316 9.75 16.73 4.32
CA ASP A 316 10.46 16.12 3.19
C ASP A 316 9.59 15.11 2.44
N LEU A 317 8.78 14.32 3.15
CA LEU A 317 7.77 13.46 2.55
C LEU A 317 6.77 14.28 1.72
N MET A 318 6.24 15.38 2.29
CA MET A 318 5.32 16.28 1.56
C MET A 318 6.00 16.89 0.33
N LYS A 319 7.25 17.33 0.45
CA LYS A 319 8.04 17.81 -0.68
C LYS A 319 8.16 16.74 -1.76
N THR A 320 8.59 15.52 -1.42
CA THR A 320 8.74 14.41 -2.36
C THR A 320 7.43 14.05 -3.06
N ALA A 321 6.33 14.07 -2.31
CA ALA A 321 5.00 13.73 -2.83
C ALA A 321 4.46 14.72 -3.84
N PHE A 322 4.71 16.03 -3.66
CA PHE A 322 4.05 17.10 -4.43
C PHE A 322 4.96 17.83 -5.40
N THR A 323 6.30 17.60 -5.39
CA THR A 323 7.22 18.25 -6.30
C THR A 323 7.62 17.34 -7.47
N GLY A 324 7.88 17.95 -8.63
CA GLY A 324 8.38 17.23 -9.81
C GLY A 324 7.38 16.29 -10.47
N THR A 325 6.07 16.52 -10.26
CA THR A 325 5.01 15.72 -10.89
C THR A 325 3.86 16.62 -11.31
N ASN A 326 3.26 16.31 -12.44
CA ASN A 326 1.98 16.91 -12.83
C ASN A 326 0.83 16.17 -12.13
N SER A 327 0.73 16.33 -10.83
CA SER A 327 -0.26 15.64 -9.99
C SER A 327 -1.05 16.63 -9.16
N GLY A 328 -2.23 16.18 -8.71
CA GLY A 328 -3.12 16.97 -7.86
C GLY A 328 -2.47 17.38 -6.54
N LYS A 329 -2.94 18.48 -5.96
CA LYS A 329 -2.51 18.94 -4.64
C LYS A 329 -3.17 18.19 -3.48
N ARG A 330 -4.01 17.21 -3.77
CA ARG A 330 -4.63 16.32 -2.79
C ARG A 330 -4.29 14.89 -3.14
N LYS A 331 -3.70 14.17 -2.20
CA LYS A 331 -3.34 12.76 -2.36
C LYS A 331 -3.81 11.95 -1.17
N LEU A 332 -4.01 10.66 -1.40
CA LEU A 332 -4.32 9.70 -0.35
C LEU A 332 -3.01 9.12 0.18
N LEU A 333 -2.88 9.02 1.49
CA LEU A 333 -1.80 8.31 2.15
C LEU A 333 -2.40 7.12 2.89
N ILE A 334 -2.10 5.94 2.41
CA ILE A 334 -2.52 4.67 3.02
C ILE A 334 -1.35 4.12 3.80
N VAL A 335 -1.55 3.83 5.07
CA VAL A 335 -0.47 3.46 5.99
C VAL A 335 -0.80 2.22 6.79
N GLY A 336 0.25 1.49 7.19
CA GLY A 336 0.14 0.45 8.21
C GLY A 336 0.04 1.05 9.62
N SER A 337 -0.35 0.21 10.57
CA SER A 337 -0.66 0.63 11.96
C SER A 337 0.51 1.30 12.68
N SER A 338 1.72 0.76 12.52
CA SER A 338 2.91 1.30 13.20
C SER A 338 3.30 2.68 12.66
N LEU A 339 3.26 2.88 11.34
CA LEU A 339 3.54 4.19 10.75
C LEU A 339 2.47 5.21 11.13
N LEU A 340 1.20 4.81 11.21
CA LEU A 340 0.11 5.67 11.67
C LEU A 340 0.34 6.13 13.11
N ALA A 341 0.70 5.19 14.01
CA ALA A 341 1.01 5.50 15.39
C ALA A 341 2.19 6.48 15.54
N ASP A 342 3.25 6.28 14.75
CA ASP A 342 4.39 7.21 14.71
C ASP A 342 3.95 8.62 14.25
N MET A 343 3.04 8.71 13.27
CA MET A 343 2.50 9.99 12.78
C MET A 343 1.60 10.69 13.83
N GLU A 344 0.79 9.93 14.57
CA GLU A 344 -0.05 10.47 15.64
C GLU A 344 0.79 10.94 16.84
N ASN A 345 1.84 10.22 17.19
CA ASN A 345 2.79 10.61 18.25
C ASN A 345 3.52 11.92 17.92
N LEU A 346 3.88 12.13 16.65
CA LEU A 346 4.45 13.38 16.18
C LEU A 346 3.52 14.57 16.48
N TYR A 347 2.23 14.34 16.38
CA TYR A 347 1.21 15.37 16.59
C TYR A 347 1.06 15.76 18.06
N VAL A 348 1.08 14.77 18.94
CA VAL A 348 1.02 15.00 20.40
C VAL A 348 2.27 15.75 20.88
N SER A 349 3.44 15.39 20.34
CA SER A 349 4.71 16.06 20.68
C SER A 349 4.79 17.52 20.19
N ALA A 350 4.15 17.85 19.07
CA ALA A 350 4.15 19.21 18.50
C ALA A 350 3.23 20.19 19.24
N ASN A 351 2.26 19.73 20.00
CA ASN A 351 1.34 20.58 20.77
C ASN A 351 1.98 21.31 21.95
N GLY A 352 3.22 20.97 22.32
CA GLY A 352 3.99 21.66 23.35
C GLY A 352 4.88 22.82 22.86
N GLY A 353 4.92 23.11 21.55
CA GLY A 353 5.79 24.14 20.97
C GLY A 353 5.37 24.58 19.57
N TYR A 354 5.40 25.83 19.34
CA TYR A 354 4.84 26.68 18.30
C TYR A 354 5.27 26.47 16.83
N THR A 355 5.64 25.31 16.33
CA THR A 355 6.03 25.19 14.90
C THR A 355 5.73 23.82 14.28
N ALA A 356 4.47 23.46 14.16
CA ALA A 356 4.13 22.42 13.21
C ALA A 356 4.04 23.02 11.79
N ASN A 357 5.02 22.76 10.94
CA ASN A 357 4.96 23.10 9.51
C ASN A 357 3.86 22.34 8.77
N VAL A 358 3.30 21.32 9.38
CA VAL A 358 2.19 20.51 8.90
C VAL A 358 1.05 20.61 9.89
N GLN A 359 -0.11 21.06 9.42
CA GLN A 359 -1.31 21.16 10.23
C GLN A 359 -2.19 19.93 10.01
N VAL A 360 -2.73 19.37 11.08
CA VAL A 360 -3.77 18.34 10.99
C VAL A 360 -5.13 19.02 10.89
N GLY A 361 -5.84 18.68 9.84
CA GLY A 361 -7.21 19.11 9.62
C GLY A 361 -8.22 18.27 10.40
N SER A 362 -9.48 18.55 10.21
CA SER A 362 -10.59 17.75 10.76
C SER A 362 -10.64 16.37 10.09
N ARG A 363 -11.20 15.38 10.80
CA ARG A 363 -11.58 14.11 10.20
C ARG A 363 -12.62 14.37 9.10
N LYS A 364 -12.43 13.78 7.95
CA LYS A 364 -13.34 13.87 6.82
C LYS A 364 -13.70 12.48 6.34
N GLN A 365 -14.96 12.29 5.99
CA GLN A 365 -15.41 11.09 5.34
C GLN A 365 -15.34 11.28 3.83
N ALA A 366 -14.59 10.44 3.16
CA ALA A 366 -14.50 10.39 1.71
C ALA A 366 -14.41 8.94 1.26
N PHE A 367 -14.96 8.63 0.08
CA PHE A 367 -14.93 7.27 -0.49
C PHE A 367 -15.51 6.17 0.42
N GLY A 368 -16.37 6.53 1.39
CA GLY A 368 -16.87 5.59 2.40
C GLY A 368 -15.89 5.25 3.53
N LEU A 369 -14.74 5.92 3.58
CA LEU A 369 -13.70 5.74 4.58
C LEU A 369 -13.48 7.03 5.36
N GLU A 370 -12.95 6.93 6.57
CA GLU A 370 -12.53 8.07 7.38
C GLU A 370 -11.08 8.43 7.09
N PHE A 371 -10.83 9.72 6.88
CA PHE A 371 -9.51 10.27 6.61
C PHE A 371 -9.17 11.39 7.59
N THR A 372 -7.91 11.42 7.99
CA THR A 372 -7.32 12.57 8.69
C THR A 372 -6.51 13.38 7.67
N GLU A 373 -6.78 14.69 7.58
CA GLU A 373 -6.05 15.56 6.64
C GLU A 373 -4.77 16.11 7.28
N TYR A 374 -3.65 15.94 6.60
CA TYR A 374 -2.39 16.63 6.90
C TYR A 374 -2.15 17.70 5.85
N ILE A 375 -2.14 18.96 6.28
CA ILE A 375 -2.12 20.13 5.40
C ILE A 375 -0.74 20.80 5.48
N SER A 376 -0.13 21.04 4.33
CA SER A 376 1.10 21.82 4.20
C SER A 376 1.00 22.82 3.03
N LYS A 377 2.03 23.66 2.87
CA LYS A 377 2.13 24.55 1.70
C LYS A 377 2.31 23.77 0.39
N PHE A 378 2.82 22.54 0.43
CA PHE A 378 3.00 21.69 -0.74
C PHE A 378 1.67 21.09 -1.22
N GLY A 379 0.80 20.70 -0.31
CA GLY A 379 -0.47 20.05 -0.61
C GLY A 379 -1.12 19.45 0.63
N VAL A 380 -2.12 18.61 0.39
CA VAL A 380 -2.91 17.92 1.42
C VAL A 380 -2.78 16.41 1.24
N LEU A 381 -2.38 15.72 2.31
CA LEU A 381 -2.44 14.27 2.41
C LEU A 381 -3.65 13.84 3.23
N MET A 382 -4.46 12.98 2.67
CA MET A 382 -5.59 12.33 3.33
C MET A 382 -5.12 10.96 3.80
N VAL A 383 -4.96 10.80 5.11
CA VAL A 383 -4.38 9.59 5.71
C VAL A 383 -5.48 8.62 6.14
N THR A 384 -5.33 7.36 5.78
CA THR A 384 -6.17 6.25 6.22
C THR A 384 -5.32 5.03 6.52
N HIS A 385 -5.81 4.18 7.41
CA HIS A 385 -5.19 2.90 7.74
C HIS A 385 -5.71 1.79 6.82
N ASP A 386 -4.85 0.86 6.43
CA ASP A 386 -5.24 -0.39 5.77
C ASP A 386 -4.63 -1.58 6.51
N GLN A 387 -5.49 -2.37 7.16
CA GLN A 387 -5.11 -3.59 7.86
C GLN A 387 -4.38 -4.60 6.95
N SER A 388 -4.64 -4.55 5.64
CA SER A 388 -3.96 -5.43 4.69
C SER A 388 -2.43 -5.21 4.64
N LEU A 389 -1.96 -3.99 4.94
CA LEU A 389 -0.52 -3.72 5.06
C LEU A 389 0.08 -4.39 6.29
N ASP A 390 -0.65 -4.41 7.40
CA ASP A 390 -0.20 -5.07 8.63
C ASP A 390 -0.14 -6.59 8.42
N ASP A 391 -1.17 -7.17 7.82
CA ASP A 391 -1.22 -8.60 7.48
C ASP A 391 -0.10 -9.04 6.51
N LEU A 392 0.37 -8.13 5.66
CA LEU A 392 1.51 -8.35 4.75
C LEU A 392 2.88 -8.11 5.42
N GLY A 393 2.92 -7.80 6.72
CA GLY A 393 4.14 -7.47 7.44
C GLY A 393 4.72 -6.09 7.08
N MET A 394 3.89 -5.19 6.59
CA MET A 394 4.24 -3.84 6.14
C MET A 394 3.69 -2.74 7.07
N SER A 395 3.56 -3.03 8.37
CA SER A 395 2.98 -2.10 9.36
C SER A 395 3.72 -0.76 9.47
N ASN A 396 5.03 -0.76 9.18
CA ASN A 396 5.89 0.43 9.18
C ASN A 396 5.89 1.19 7.84
N ASN A 397 5.19 0.69 6.85
CA ASN A 397 5.22 1.21 5.50
C ASN A 397 3.96 2.01 5.17
N GLY A 398 4.05 2.83 4.14
CA GLY A 398 2.92 3.59 3.63
C GLY A 398 3.00 3.78 2.11
N PHE A 399 1.90 4.21 1.54
CA PHE A 399 1.80 4.46 0.11
C PHE A 399 1.01 5.74 -0.16
N ILE A 400 1.62 6.68 -0.88
CA ILE A 400 0.94 7.88 -1.34
C ILE A 400 0.37 7.61 -2.73
N LEU A 401 -0.94 7.71 -2.81
CA LEU A 401 -1.73 7.48 -4.01
C LEU A 401 -2.37 8.78 -4.49
N ASP A 402 -2.20 9.08 -5.77
CA ASP A 402 -2.97 10.14 -6.43
C ASP A 402 -4.23 9.51 -7.05
N PRO A 403 -5.43 9.88 -6.55
CA PRO A 403 -6.68 9.29 -7.02
C PRO A 403 -6.94 9.49 -8.52
N ASP A 404 -6.47 10.59 -9.11
CA ASP A 404 -6.73 10.93 -10.50
C ASP A 404 -6.02 9.97 -11.48
N PHE A 405 -4.93 9.37 -11.02
CA PHE A 405 -4.11 8.44 -11.82
C PHE A 405 -4.34 6.97 -11.49
N LEU A 406 -5.22 6.65 -10.55
CA LEU A 406 -5.63 5.27 -10.27
C LEU A 406 -6.75 4.84 -11.23
N ARG A 407 -6.62 3.64 -11.82
CA ARG A 407 -7.66 3.00 -12.62
C ARG A 407 -7.82 1.53 -12.25
N LYS A 408 -9.05 1.12 -11.98
CA LYS A 408 -9.41 -0.29 -11.88
C LYS A 408 -9.94 -0.77 -13.24
N TRP A 409 -9.27 -1.74 -13.83
CA TRP A 409 -9.75 -2.43 -15.01
C TRP A 409 -10.42 -3.72 -14.61
N THR A 410 -11.59 -4.00 -15.20
CA THR A 410 -12.36 -5.20 -14.89
C THR A 410 -13.00 -5.76 -16.15
N MET A 411 -13.10 -7.08 -16.22
CA MET A 411 -13.95 -7.78 -17.19
C MET A 411 -15.34 -8.08 -16.62
N GLY A 412 -15.60 -7.62 -15.40
CA GLY A 412 -16.90 -7.73 -14.71
C GLY A 412 -16.91 -8.78 -13.61
N TRP A 413 -17.98 -8.69 -12.84
CA TRP A 413 -18.36 -9.65 -11.81
C TRP A 413 -19.29 -10.68 -12.39
N ARG A 414 -19.06 -11.94 -12.08
CA ARG A 414 -19.91 -13.05 -12.53
C ARG A 414 -20.23 -13.98 -11.38
N VAL A 415 -21.51 -14.30 -11.24
CA VAL A 415 -21.99 -15.35 -10.34
C VAL A 415 -22.52 -16.49 -11.22
N THR A 416 -22.11 -17.71 -10.91
CA THR A 416 -22.56 -18.91 -11.63
C THR A 416 -23.13 -19.90 -10.62
N ASN A 417 -24.37 -20.28 -10.77
CA ASN A 417 -24.99 -21.32 -9.97
C ASN A 417 -24.70 -22.68 -10.62
N PHE A 418 -24.18 -23.60 -9.83
CA PHE A 418 -23.90 -24.96 -10.26
C PHE A 418 -24.95 -25.89 -9.64
N ASP A 419 -25.61 -26.69 -10.49
CA ASP A 419 -26.46 -27.78 -10.04
C ASP A 419 -25.65 -29.08 -10.10
N LEU A 420 -24.96 -29.37 -8.98
CA LEU A 420 -24.08 -30.53 -8.90
C LEU A 420 -24.85 -31.86 -8.88
N ARG A 421 -26.14 -31.83 -8.56
CA ARG A 421 -27.03 -32.98 -8.62
C ARG A 421 -27.28 -33.43 -10.07
N LYS A 422 -27.50 -32.50 -10.98
CA LYS A 422 -27.68 -32.82 -12.42
C LYS A 422 -26.43 -33.44 -13.05
N SER A 423 -25.25 -33.07 -12.55
CA SER A 423 -23.98 -33.63 -12.97
C SER A 423 -23.62 -34.96 -12.27
N ALA A 424 -24.44 -35.41 -11.33
CA ALA A 424 -24.20 -36.57 -10.47
C ALA A 424 -22.88 -36.53 -9.70
N GLN A 425 -22.40 -35.31 -9.37
CA GLN A 425 -21.16 -35.11 -8.63
C GLN A 425 -21.39 -35.04 -7.12
N SER A 426 -22.45 -34.34 -6.67
CA SER A 426 -22.75 -34.15 -5.25
C SER A 426 -24.21 -33.77 -5.05
N ASP A 427 -24.82 -34.17 -3.92
CA ASP A 427 -26.14 -33.69 -3.51
C ASP A 427 -26.01 -32.35 -2.78
N SER A 428 -25.55 -31.36 -3.49
CA SER A 428 -25.32 -30.02 -2.99
C SER A 428 -25.66 -28.95 -4.02
N ASP A 429 -25.96 -27.74 -3.54
CA ASP A 429 -26.03 -26.54 -4.35
C ASP A 429 -24.73 -25.78 -4.21
N ALA A 430 -24.12 -25.41 -5.31
CA ALA A 430 -22.92 -24.64 -5.33
C ALA A 430 -23.08 -23.35 -6.14
N ARG A 431 -22.35 -22.32 -5.70
CA ARG A 431 -22.29 -21.03 -6.37
C ARG A 431 -20.85 -20.62 -6.56
N GLY A 432 -20.45 -20.36 -7.78
CA GLY A 432 -19.13 -19.84 -8.14
C GLY A 432 -19.19 -18.32 -8.28
N LEU A 433 -18.31 -17.64 -7.59
CA LEU A 433 -18.12 -16.21 -7.60
C LEU A 433 -16.82 -15.91 -8.36
N MET A 434 -16.84 -14.97 -9.29
CA MET A 434 -15.68 -14.65 -10.11
C MET A 434 -15.60 -13.15 -10.39
N GLU A 435 -14.41 -12.60 -10.23
CA GLU A 435 -14.06 -11.26 -10.71
C GLU A 435 -12.71 -11.32 -11.45
N ILE A 436 -12.64 -10.70 -12.63
CA ILE A 436 -11.37 -10.54 -13.35
C ILE A 436 -11.06 -9.06 -13.35
N CYS A 437 -9.99 -8.67 -12.65
CA CYS A 437 -9.64 -7.27 -12.51
C CYS A 437 -8.17 -7.05 -12.16
N GLY A 438 -7.74 -5.80 -12.23
CA GLY A 438 -6.41 -5.35 -11.85
C GLY A 438 -6.38 -3.83 -11.67
N LEU A 439 -5.42 -3.34 -10.89
CA LEU A 439 -5.20 -1.91 -10.68
C LEU A 439 -4.03 -1.42 -11.53
N VAL A 440 -4.20 -0.23 -12.09
CA VAL A 440 -3.22 0.43 -12.96
C VAL A 440 -2.95 1.84 -12.45
N LEU A 441 -1.67 2.18 -12.28
CA LEU A 441 -1.22 3.54 -12.03
C LEU A 441 -0.75 4.17 -13.36
N LYS A 442 -1.43 5.24 -13.80
CA LYS A 442 -1.12 5.87 -15.10
C LYS A 442 0.10 6.79 -15.07
N ASN A 443 0.41 7.36 -13.91
CA ASN A 443 1.57 8.22 -13.72
C ASN A 443 2.37 7.72 -12.52
N PRO A 444 3.34 6.81 -12.72
CA PRO A 444 4.13 6.26 -11.62
C PRO A 444 4.81 7.32 -10.74
N LYS A 445 5.30 8.43 -11.33
CA LYS A 445 5.98 9.52 -10.61
C LYS A 445 5.05 10.32 -9.68
N ALA A 446 3.72 10.19 -9.81
CA ALA A 446 2.75 10.81 -8.91
C ALA A 446 2.57 10.06 -7.60
N HIS A 447 3.06 8.82 -7.51
CA HIS A 447 2.90 7.91 -6.40
C HIS A 447 4.23 7.70 -5.67
N VAL A 448 4.16 7.53 -4.35
CA VAL A 448 5.37 7.39 -3.52
C VAL A 448 5.21 6.18 -2.59
N ARG A 449 6.19 5.29 -2.60
CA ARG A 449 6.35 4.24 -1.58
C ARG A 449 7.07 4.84 -0.38
N ILE A 450 6.57 4.53 0.81
CA ILE A 450 7.18 4.94 2.07
C ILE A 450 7.69 3.67 2.75
N THR A 451 8.97 3.63 3.04
CA THR A 451 9.61 2.53 3.75
C THR A 451 10.35 3.05 4.97
N LYS A 452 10.12 2.41 6.12
CA LYS A 452 10.93 2.63 7.32
C LYS A 452 12.04 1.57 7.32
N ALA A 453 13.29 2.02 7.28
CA ALA A 453 14.47 1.17 7.32
C ALA A 453 14.77 0.69 8.74
#